data_3d7556ba958e3afd6a9bc1bbc3ab6d42
#
_entry.id   3d7556ba958e3afd6a9bc1bbc3ab6d42
#
_cell.length_a   1.000
_cell.length_b   1.000
_cell.length_c   1.000
_cell.angle_alpha   90.00
_cell.angle_beta   90.00
_cell.angle_gamma   90.00
#
_symmetry.space_group_name_H-M   'P 1'
#
loop_
_entity.id
_entity.type
_entity.pdbx_description
1 polymer ?
#
loop_
_entity_poly.entity_id
_entity_poly.type
_entity_poly.pdbx_seq_one_letter_code
_entity_poly.pdbx_strand_id
1 'polypeptide(L)'
;MASAVLLSGCASDGVGTEYAAVVQKIGQPRAGQSRIVVFQEKRQGLSMALCACDMKLDGDPIGKVTTGTYVYADRPAGRHRLIASESLFPGDTIREFTTQPGRTYYFLIRASERHNAIATGGAVAGLTGILVVAAATSEKENQGPAELLSLDASAAKTALAELELVQ
;
A
#
# COMPACT_ATOMS: atom_id res chain seq x y z
N MET A 1 -2.03 -55.19 -16.96
CA MET A 1 -0.96 -54.22 -16.65
C MET A 1 -1.42 -52.85 -17.11
N ALA A 2 -1.84 -52.01 -16.20
CA ALA A 2 -2.30 -50.66 -16.52
C ALA A 2 -1.19 -49.67 -16.13
N SER A 3 -0.61 -49.00 -17.12
CA SER A 3 0.41 -47.96 -16.92
C SER A 3 -0.27 -46.66 -16.57
N ALA A 4 -0.07 -46.18 -15.35
CA ALA A 4 -0.46 -44.85 -14.90
C ALA A 4 0.53 -43.82 -15.47
N VAL A 5 0.04 -42.95 -16.35
CA VAL A 5 0.78 -41.78 -16.84
C VAL A 5 0.65 -40.69 -15.76
N LEU A 6 1.73 -40.45 -15.04
CA LEU A 6 1.88 -39.28 -14.16
C LEU A 6 2.06 -38.04 -15.04
N LEU A 7 1.01 -37.24 -15.17
CA LEU A 7 1.14 -35.89 -15.69
C LEU A 7 1.87 -35.06 -14.64
N SER A 8 3.16 -34.89 -14.84
CA SER A 8 3.92 -33.82 -14.15
C SER A 8 3.42 -32.48 -14.65
N GLY A 9 2.51 -31.86 -13.91
CA GLY A 9 2.14 -30.48 -14.12
C GLY A 9 3.38 -29.64 -13.88
N CYS A 10 3.88 -28.95 -14.90
CA CYS A 10 4.84 -27.89 -14.76
C CYS A 10 4.20 -26.83 -13.87
N ALA A 11 4.66 -26.76 -12.61
CA ALA A 11 4.45 -25.56 -11.81
C ALA A 11 5.17 -24.45 -12.57
N SER A 12 4.42 -23.52 -13.12
CA SER A 12 4.95 -22.25 -13.57
C SER A 12 5.54 -21.58 -12.34
N ASP A 13 6.86 -21.43 -12.28
CA ASP A 13 7.55 -20.56 -11.33
C ASP A 13 7.09 -19.14 -11.62
N GLY A 14 5.91 -18.80 -11.10
CA GLY A 14 5.18 -17.57 -11.39
C GLY A 14 5.50 -16.52 -10.35
N VAL A 15 6.00 -15.45 -10.82
CA VAL A 15 5.72 -14.11 -10.33
C VAL A 15 4.30 -14.15 -9.71
N GLY A 16 4.19 -14.06 -8.38
CA GLY A 16 2.87 -14.13 -7.72
C GLY A 16 2.79 -15.03 -6.48
N THR A 17 3.84 -15.78 -6.20
CA THR A 17 3.85 -16.71 -5.05
C THR A 17 4.19 -16.06 -3.73
N GLU A 18 4.77 -14.86 -3.73
CA GLU A 18 5.34 -14.28 -2.51
C GLU A 18 4.27 -13.91 -1.50
N TYR A 19 3.22 -13.19 -1.90
CA TYR A 19 2.12 -12.87 -0.98
C TYR A 19 1.39 -14.13 -0.50
N ALA A 20 1.14 -15.10 -1.37
CA ALA A 20 0.51 -16.36 -1.00
C ALA A 20 1.39 -17.17 -0.02
N ALA A 21 2.71 -17.23 -0.25
CA ALA A 21 3.66 -17.86 0.65
C ALA A 21 3.75 -17.14 2.01
N VAL A 22 3.73 -15.81 2.01
CA VAL A 22 3.67 -15.03 3.24
C VAL A 22 2.39 -15.32 4.01
N VAL A 23 1.21 -15.33 3.35
CA VAL A 23 -0.06 -15.65 4.00
C VAL A 23 -0.05 -17.08 4.57
N GLN A 24 0.53 -18.05 3.89
CA GLN A 24 0.70 -19.41 4.43
C GLN A 24 1.59 -19.42 5.67
N LYS A 25 2.69 -18.65 5.67
CA LYS A 25 3.64 -18.59 6.78
C LYS A 25 3.07 -17.86 8.00
N ILE A 26 2.40 -16.72 7.81
CA ILE A 26 1.85 -15.90 8.90
C ILE A 26 0.48 -16.36 9.36
N GLY A 27 -0.22 -17.19 8.57
CA GLY A 27 -1.56 -17.72 8.89
C GLY A 27 -2.64 -16.63 8.83
N GLN A 28 -3.81 -16.99 9.37
CA GLN A 28 -4.92 -16.04 9.54
C GLN A 28 -4.66 -15.11 10.73
N PRO A 29 -5.29 -13.90 10.75
CA PRO A 29 -5.26 -13.08 11.95
C PRO A 29 -5.71 -13.86 13.17
N ARG A 30 -5.09 -13.62 14.32
CA ARG A 30 -5.47 -14.28 15.58
C ARG A 30 -6.91 -13.96 15.97
N ALA A 31 -7.50 -14.78 16.82
CA ALA A 31 -8.85 -14.51 17.35
C ALA A 31 -8.93 -13.08 17.92
N GLY A 32 -9.98 -12.36 17.55
CA GLY A 32 -10.17 -10.95 17.94
C GLY A 32 -9.36 -9.92 17.15
N GLN A 33 -8.44 -10.34 16.28
CA GLN A 33 -7.64 -9.45 15.46
C GLN A 33 -8.14 -9.37 14.01
N SER A 34 -7.76 -8.29 13.33
CA SER A 34 -7.86 -8.07 11.90
C SER A 34 -6.48 -7.81 11.32
N ARG A 35 -6.30 -8.11 10.05
CA ARG A 35 -5.07 -7.79 9.30
C ARG A 35 -5.29 -6.59 8.42
N ILE A 36 -4.36 -5.67 8.44
CA ILE A 36 -4.31 -4.50 7.56
C ILE A 36 -3.09 -4.66 6.65
N VAL A 37 -3.32 -4.64 5.34
CA VAL A 37 -2.28 -4.73 4.31
C VAL A 37 -2.27 -3.44 3.54
N VAL A 38 -1.12 -2.80 3.42
CA VAL A 38 -0.93 -1.57 2.63
C VAL A 38 0.12 -1.84 1.58
N PHE A 39 -0.17 -1.48 0.33
CA PHE A 39 0.70 -1.80 -0.78
C PHE A 39 0.71 -0.71 -1.85
N GLN A 40 1.79 -0.67 -2.62
CA GLN A 40 1.96 0.17 -3.79
C GLN A 40 2.31 -0.72 -4.98
N GLU A 41 1.53 -0.62 -6.06
CA GLU A 41 1.74 -1.40 -7.27
C GLU A 41 3.09 -1.10 -7.93
N LYS A 42 3.57 -2.05 -8.74
CA LYS A 42 4.72 -1.83 -9.59
C LYS A 42 4.43 -0.71 -10.58
N ARG A 43 5.46 0.07 -10.87
CA ARG A 43 5.37 1.21 -11.77
C ARG A 43 5.09 0.74 -13.20
N GLN A 44 4.08 1.32 -13.82
CA GLN A 44 3.84 1.16 -15.25
C GLN A 44 4.14 2.47 -15.98
N GLY A 45 5.12 2.44 -16.88
CA GLY A 45 5.49 3.58 -17.72
C GLY A 45 6.18 4.74 -16.98
N LEU A 46 6.03 5.96 -17.55
CA LEU A 46 6.63 7.21 -17.04
C LEU A 46 5.80 7.88 -15.92
N SER A 47 4.89 7.16 -15.28
CA SER A 47 4.11 7.70 -14.17
C SER A 47 5.01 8.25 -13.08
N MET A 48 4.71 9.46 -12.58
CA MET A 48 5.37 10.01 -11.40
C MET A 48 5.16 9.06 -10.23
N ALA A 49 6.24 8.47 -9.74
CA ALA A 49 6.14 7.56 -8.61
C ALA A 49 5.86 8.37 -7.36
N LEU A 50 4.95 7.87 -6.56
CA LEU A 50 4.95 8.19 -5.15
C LEU A 50 6.32 7.77 -4.60
N CYS A 51 6.96 8.62 -3.83
CA CYS A 51 8.18 8.25 -3.10
C CYS A 51 7.87 7.24 -2.01
N ALA A 52 8.86 6.85 -1.25
CA ALA A 52 8.69 5.94 -0.13
C ALA A 52 7.82 6.59 0.96
N CYS A 53 6.65 6.01 1.24
CA CYS A 53 5.77 6.46 2.31
C CYS A 53 6.02 5.68 3.59
N ASP A 54 6.34 6.40 4.68
CA ASP A 54 6.35 5.84 6.02
C ASP A 54 4.91 5.62 6.49
N MET A 55 4.60 4.37 6.86
CA MET A 55 3.25 3.97 7.25
C MET A 55 3.16 3.83 8.77
N LYS A 56 2.11 4.43 9.35
CA LYS A 56 1.76 4.23 10.77
C LYS A 56 0.32 3.76 10.90
N LEU A 57 0.10 2.83 11.81
CA LEU A 57 -1.23 2.35 12.18
C LEU A 57 -1.44 2.58 13.67
N ASP A 58 -2.44 3.39 14.02
CA ASP A 58 -2.76 3.78 15.41
C ASP A 58 -1.59 4.46 16.14
N GLY A 59 -0.72 5.13 15.38
CA GLY A 59 0.48 5.78 15.90
C GLY A 59 1.76 4.93 15.83
N ASP A 60 1.63 3.62 15.72
CA ASP A 60 2.77 2.71 15.61
C ASP A 60 3.29 2.64 14.17
N PRO A 61 4.60 2.70 13.92
CA PRO A 61 5.16 2.45 12.61
C PRO A 61 4.94 0.98 12.21
N ILE A 62 4.48 0.76 10.99
CA ILE A 62 4.27 -0.58 10.43
C ILE A 62 5.17 -0.88 9.22
N GLY A 63 6.00 0.06 8.83
CA GLY A 63 6.98 -0.08 7.76
C GLY A 63 6.93 1.06 6.75
N LYS A 64 7.71 0.91 5.71
CA LYS A 64 7.81 1.87 4.60
C LYS A 64 7.38 1.20 3.30
N VAL A 65 6.37 1.76 2.64
CA VAL A 65 5.88 1.27 1.35
C VAL A 65 6.53 2.06 0.23
N THR A 66 7.10 1.33 -0.72
CA THR A 66 7.68 1.85 -1.96
C THR A 66 7.03 1.16 -3.16
N THR A 67 7.33 1.63 -4.36
CA THR A 67 6.86 1.00 -5.60
C THR A 67 7.19 -0.50 -5.62
N GLY A 68 6.19 -1.35 -5.84
CA GLY A 68 6.34 -2.80 -5.92
C GLY A 68 6.39 -3.50 -4.56
N THR A 69 6.05 -2.83 -3.46
CA THR A 69 6.14 -3.40 -2.12
C THR A 69 4.84 -3.32 -1.32
N TYR A 70 4.75 -4.13 -0.26
CA TYR A 70 3.67 -4.07 0.71
C TYR A 70 4.17 -4.27 2.14
N VAL A 71 3.38 -3.79 3.09
CA VAL A 71 3.52 -4.01 4.54
C VAL A 71 2.22 -4.55 5.09
N TYR A 72 2.27 -5.23 6.23
CA TYR A 72 1.05 -5.61 6.95
C TYR A 72 1.21 -5.47 8.46
N ALA A 73 0.08 -5.33 9.13
CA ALA A 73 0.01 -5.39 10.59
C ALA A 73 -1.29 -6.06 11.03
N ASP A 74 -1.21 -6.86 12.09
CA ASP A 74 -2.37 -7.41 12.78
C ASP A 74 -2.69 -6.52 13.99
N ARG A 75 -3.98 -6.14 14.15
CA ARG A 75 -4.47 -5.30 15.24
C ARG A 75 -5.78 -5.85 15.80
N PRO A 76 -6.11 -5.63 17.08
CA PRO A 76 -7.44 -5.91 17.60
C PRO A 76 -8.50 -5.28 16.69
N ALA A 77 -9.63 -5.97 16.46
CA ALA A 77 -10.71 -5.40 15.66
C ALA A 77 -11.28 -4.14 16.31
N GLY A 78 -11.64 -3.15 15.52
CA GLY A 78 -12.13 -1.86 16.01
C GLY A 78 -11.86 -0.71 15.06
N ARG A 79 -11.89 0.51 15.59
CA ARG A 79 -11.52 1.72 14.84
C ARG A 79 -10.01 1.83 14.75
N HIS A 80 -9.54 2.20 13.58
CA HIS A 80 -8.11 2.37 13.28
C HIS A 80 -7.88 3.67 12.52
N ARG A 81 -6.65 4.16 12.66
CA ARG A 81 -6.15 5.32 11.95
C ARG A 81 -4.85 4.96 11.22
N LEU A 82 -4.93 4.91 9.91
CA LEU A 82 -3.78 4.68 9.03
C LEU A 82 -3.24 6.02 8.56
N ILE A 83 -1.93 6.23 8.67
CA ILE A 83 -1.24 7.45 8.28
C ILE A 83 -0.14 7.09 7.29
N ALA A 84 -0.10 7.82 6.18
CA ALA A 84 0.99 7.77 5.22
C ALA A 84 1.68 9.14 5.17
N SER A 85 2.98 9.16 5.43
CA SER A 85 3.82 10.34 5.37
C SER A 85 5.02 10.13 4.46
N GLU A 86 5.47 11.19 3.82
CA GLU A 86 6.66 11.21 2.97
C GLU A 86 7.62 12.26 3.48
N SER A 87 8.92 11.92 3.53
CA SER A 87 9.96 12.85 3.97
C SER A 87 9.94 14.12 3.11
N LEU A 88 9.95 15.27 3.77
CA LEU A 88 9.92 16.60 3.14
C LEU A 88 8.61 16.97 2.44
N PHE A 89 7.59 16.13 2.46
CA PHE A 89 6.28 16.50 1.96
C PHE A 89 5.46 17.22 3.04
N PRO A 90 4.83 18.36 2.74
CA PRO A 90 4.08 19.12 3.72
C PRO A 90 2.69 18.52 3.94
N GLY A 91 2.55 17.73 5.00
CA GLY A 91 1.29 17.13 5.43
C GLY A 91 1.24 15.60 5.26
N ASP A 92 0.31 15.00 5.99
CA ASP A 92 0.09 13.55 6.04
C ASP A 92 -1.22 13.17 5.39
N THR A 93 -1.26 11.98 4.78
CA THR A 93 -2.51 11.33 4.40
C THR A 93 -3.03 10.53 5.58
N ILE A 94 -4.28 10.78 5.97
CA ILE A 94 -4.92 10.09 7.10
C ILE A 94 -6.16 9.36 6.61
N ARG A 95 -6.30 8.09 6.99
CA ARG A 95 -7.49 7.28 6.74
C ARG A 95 -7.99 6.65 8.02
N GLU A 96 -9.21 7.00 8.42
CA GLU A 96 -9.92 6.31 9.50
C GLU A 96 -10.84 5.22 8.92
N PHE A 97 -10.89 4.06 9.58
CA PHE A 97 -11.70 2.93 9.17
C PHE A 97 -11.99 2.02 10.36
N THR A 98 -12.95 1.10 10.17
CA THR A 98 -13.32 0.12 11.20
C THR A 98 -13.11 -1.29 10.67
N THR A 99 -12.56 -2.15 11.52
CA THR A 99 -12.28 -3.55 11.19
C THR A 99 -13.12 -4.51 12.02
N GLN A 100 -13.32 -5.72 11.49
CA GLN A 100 -14.00 -6.85 12.13
C GLN A 100 -12.99 -7.98 12.40
N PRO A 101 -13.21 -8.79 13.45
CA PRO A 101 -12.34 -9.92 13.76
C PRO A 101 -12.21 -10.91 12.60
N GLY A 102 -11.00 -11.43 12.39
CA GLY A 102 -10.70 -12.45 11.38
C GLY A 102 -10.67 -11.96 9.94
N ARG A 103 -10.86 -10.66 9.71
CA ARG A 103 -10.86 -10.10 8.35
C ARG A 103 -9.53 -9.44 8.00
N THR A 104 -9.21 -9.47 6.70
CA THR A 104 -8.09 -8.72 6.12
C THR A 104 -8.64 -7.54 5.31
N TYR A 105 -8.04 -6.37 5.53
CA TYR A 105 -8.36 -5.10 4.87
C TYR A 105 -7.18 -4.67 4.02
N TYR A 106 -7.44 -4.25 2.80
CA TYR A 106 -6.43 -3.94 1.81
C TYR A 106 -6.53 -2.47 1.40
N PHE A 107 -5.38 -1.79 1.44
CA PHE A 107 -5.25 -0.41 1.04
C PHE A 107 -4.18 -0.28 -0.04
N LEU A 108 -4.60 0.13 -1.22
CA LEU A 108 -3.71 0.57 -2.28
C LEU A 108 -3.29 2.01 -1.98
N ILE A 109 -1.99 2.25 -1.99
CA ILE A 109 -1.43 3.60 -1.89
C ILE A 109 -0.96 4.07 -3.26
N ARG A 110 -1.34 5.29 -3.64
CA ARG A 110 -0.89 5.96 -4.86
C ARG A 110 -0.69 7.45 -4.60
N ALA A 111 0.03 8.14 -5.50
CA ALA A 111 0.25 9.57 -5.38
C ALA A 111 -1.08 10.34 -5.36
N SER A 112 -1.23 11.27 -4.42
CA SER A 112 -2.37 12.17 -4.38
C SER A 112 -2.31 13.21 -5.51
N GLU A 113 -3.45 13.83 -5.82
CA GLU A 113 -3.46 14.96 -6.75
C GLU A 113 -2.55 16.09 -6.27
N ARG A 114 -2.51 16.32 -4.96
CA ARG A 114 -1.63 17.32 -4.34
C ARG A 114 -0.16 16.98 -4.53
N HIS A 115 0.22 15.71 -4.36
CA HIS A 115 1.59 15.24 -4.62
C HIS A 115 1.98 15.50 -6.08
N ASN A 116 1.12 15.14 -7.02
CA ASN A 116 1.37 15.35 -8.45
C ASN A 116 1.48 16.84 -8.80
N ALA A 117 0.64 17.69 -8.21
CA ALA A 117 0.69 19.14 -8.41
C ALA A 117 1.98 19.76 -7.87
N ILE A 118 2.42 19.37 -6.66
CA ILE A 118 3.66 19.85 -6.05
C ILE A 118 4.88 19.38 -6.85
N ALA A 119 4.90 18.11 -7.27
CA ALA A 119 5.98 17.57 -8.09
C ALA A 119 6.07 18.29 -9.45
N THR A 120 4.94 18.58 -10.10
CA THR A 120 4.88 19.34 -11.34
C THR A 120 5.34 20.78 -11.13
N GLY A 121 4.88 21.46 -10.07
CA GLY A 121 5.31 22.81 -9.72
C GLY A 121 6.81 22.89 -9.46
N GLY A 122 7.37 21.90 -8.78
CA GLY A 122 8.82 21.78 -8.56
C GLY A 122 9.62 21.58 -9.84
N ALA A 123 9.10 20.76 -10.75
CA ALA A 123 9.73 20.52 -12.05
C ALA A 123 9.78 21.76 -12.95
N VAL A 124 8.76 22.64 -12.84
CA VAL A 124 8.65 23.85 -13.69
C VAL A 124 9.34 25.07 -13.05
N ALA A 125 9.22 25.27 -11.76
CA ALA A 125 9.66 26.48 -11.07
C ALA A 125 10.51 26.22 -9.79
N GLY A 126 11.02 25.02 -9.59
CA GLY A 126 11.88 24.66 -8.47
C GLY A 126 11.19 24.87 -7.12
N LEU A 127 11.97 25.29 -6.11
CA LEU A 127 11.45 25.50 -4.75
C LEU A 127 10.29 26.50 -4.67
N THR A 128 10.32 27.54 -5.48
CA THR A 128 9.24 28.53 -5.55
C THR A 128 7.93 27.89 -6.02
N GLY A 129 7.99 27.07 -7.05
CA GLY A 129 6.83 26.33 -7.54
C GLY A 129 6.27 25.36 -6.51
N ILE A 130 7.12 24.64 -5.79
CA ILE A 130 6.71 23.75 -4.69
C ILE A 130 5.96 24.52 -3.62
N LEU A 131 6.50 25.65 -3.16
CA LEU A 131 5.91 26.45 -2.09
C LEU A 131 4.56 27.06 -2.50
N VAL A 132 4.46 27.59 -3.72
CA VAL A 132 3.19 28.15 -4.23
C VAL A 132 2.11 27.10 -4.34
N VAL A 133 2.41 25.92 -4.92
CA VAL A 133 1.43 24.85 -5.03
C VAL A 133 1.07 24.26 -3.68
N ALA A 134 2.03 24.10 -2.77
CA ALA A 134 1.76 23.62 -1.41
C ALA A 134 0.81 24.55 -0.65
N ALA A 135 1.01 25.87 -0.75
CA ALA A 135 0.13 26.88 -0.16
C ALA A 135 -1.27 26.84 -0.79
N ALA A 136 -1.36 26.81 -2.13
CA ALA A 136 -2.62 26.80 -2.85
C ALA A 136 -3.47 25.52 -2.63
N THR A 137 -2.85 24.44 -2.17
CA THR A 137 -3.53 23.16 -1.91
C THR A 137 -3.68 22.82 -0.43
N SER A 138 -3.34 23.72 0.47
CA SER A 138 -3.37 23.49 1.92
C SER A 138 -4.77 23.27 2.51
N GLU A 139 -5.82 23.75 1.84
CA GLU A 139 -7.22 23.63 2.30
C GLU A 139 -7.92 22.35 1.81
N LYS A 140 -7.25 21.49 1.03
CA LYS A 140 -7.86 20.23 0.56
C LYS A 140 -8.00 19.24 1.71
N GLU A 141 -9.05 18.40 1.68
CA GLU A 141 -9.32 17.37 2.69
C GLU A 141 -8.14 16.40 2.87
N ASN A 142 -7.49 15.99 1.78
CA ASN A 142 -6.27 15.19 1.83
C ASN A 142 -5.06 16.08 1.59
N GLN A 143 -4.34 16.41 2.67
CA GLN A 143 -3.13 17.22 2.62
C GLN A 143 -1.86 16.40 2.41
N GLY A 144 -1.96 15.08 2.41
CA GLY A 144 -0.82 14.17 2.35
C GLY A 144 -0.32 13.84 0.94
N PRO A 145 0.80 13.11 0.88
CA PRO A 145 1.44 12.71 -0.37
C PRO A 145 0.64 11.67 -1.14
N ALA A 146 -0.23 10.92 -0.45
CA ALA A 146 -0.84 9.72 -0.98
C ALA A 146 -2.38 9.77 -0.95
N GLU A 147 -3.00 8.91 -1.73
CA GLU A 147 -4.36 8.43 -1.55
C GLU A 147 -4.33 7.00 -1.04
N LEU A 148 -5.17 6.69 -0.06
CA LEU A 148 -5.35 5.36 0.51
C LEU A 148 -6.71 4.81 0.06
N LEU A 149 -6.69 3.94 -0.93
CA LEU A 149 -7.90 3.35 -1.54
C LEU A 149 -8.17 1.97 -0.97
N SER A 150 -9.36 1.76 -0.41
CA SER A 150 -9.78 0.42 -0.01
C SER A 150 -10.08 -0.42 -1.24
N LEU A 151 -9.53 -1.63 -1.29
CA LEU A 151 -9.81 -2.61 -2.33
C LEU A 151 -10.49 -3.85 -1.77
N ASP A 152 -11.29 -4.50 -2.61
CA ASP A 152 -11.79 -5.84 -2.29
C ASP A 152 -10.65 -6.88 -2.33
N ALA A 153 -10.89 -8.01 -1.67
CA ALA A 153 -9.86 -9.03 -1.51
C ALA A 153 -9.40 -9.67 -2.83
N SER A 154 -10.26 -9.70 -3.86
CA SER A 154 -9.92 -10.29 -5.16
C SER A 154 -8.95 -9.39 -5.91
N ALA A 155 -9.32 -8.11 -6.08
CA ALA A 155 -8.47 -7.11 -6.73
C ALA A 155 -7.12 -6.96 -6.01
N ALA A 156 -7.15 -6.87 -4.67
CA ALA A 156 -5.95 -6.72 -3.88
C ALA A 156 -5.00 -7.91 -4.00
N LYS A 157 -5.50 -9.15 -3.95
CA LYS A 157 -4.66 -10.35 -4.07
C LYS A 157 -4.01 -10.46 -5.46
N THR A 158 -4.70 -10.04 -6.50
CA THR A 158 -4.14 -9.99 -7.85
C THR A 158 -2.97 -9.01 -7.92
N ALA A 159 -3.14 -7.81 -7.37
CA ALA A 159 -2.07 -6.81 -7.32
C ALA A 159 -0.89 -7.26 -6.45
N LEU A 160 -1.17 -7.79 -5.25
CA LEU A 160 -0.15 -8.26 -4.30
C LEU A 160 0.66 -9.45 -4.80
N ALA A 161 0.14 -10.20 -5.77
CA ALA A 161 0.82 -11.36 -6.32
C ALA A 161 2.22 -11.06 -6.89
N GLU A 162 2.46 -9.83 -7.30
CA GLU A 162 3.72 -9.38 -7.91
C GLU A 162 4.57 -8.49 -6.99
N LEU A 163 4.17 -8.31 -5.72
CA LEU A 163 4.80 -7.36 -4.81
C LEU A 163 5.66 -8.05 -3.76
N GLU A 164 6.66 -7.33 -3.27
CA GLU A 164 7.58 -7.78 -2.23
C GLU A 164 7.15 -7.30 -0.85
N LEU A 165 7.27 -8.17 0.17
CA LEU A 165 7.05 -7.81 1.57
C LEU A 165 8.24 -6.98 2.07
N VAL A 166 7.94 -5.82 2.67
CA VAL A 166 8.93 -5.02 3.41
C VAL A 166 8.58 -5.07 4.90
N GLN A 167 9.58 -5.33 5.74
CA GLN A 167 9.46 -5.33 7.19
C GLN A 167 10.24 -4.16 7.79
#